data_5eb5f72e2607243901eee088071898fc
#
_entry.id   5eb5f72e2607243901eee088071898fc
#
_cell.length_a   1.000
_cell.length_b   1.000
_cell.length_c   1.000
_cell.angle_alpha   90.00
_cell.angle_beta   90.00
_cell.angle_gamma   90.00
#
_symmetry.space_group_name_H-M   'P 1'
#
loop_
_entity.id
_entity.type
_entity.pdbx_description
1 polymer ?
#
loop_
_entity_poly.entity_id
_entity_poly.type
_entity_poly.pdbx_seq_one_letter_code
_entity_poly.pdbx_strand_id
1 'polypeptide(L)'
;MKKLKIIIDILLFIITIALFNIGLIGNLMHEILGIALAILIIIHILLNFKLIKQVTKNFKKTNTKTKIMYIIDILIMIIYLGTIICGILIANEVFNFHMSSSLGLVLTHLILGRLAIITMFIHLGLHLDRIFKKVKNEKFKKAIYIIYIFIVIGITVYFIYTLTHSFQWLYAFENSNW
;
A
#
# COMPACT_ATOMS: atom_id res chain seq x y z
N MET A 1 -21.03 7.86 -10.23
CA MET A 1 -19.61 7.53 -10.45
C MET A 1 -18.63 8.25 -9.50
N LYS A 2 -18.70 9.59 -9.28
CA LYS A 2 -17.75 10.28 -8.36
C LYS A 2 -17.84 9.78 -6.92
N LYS A 3 -19.05 9.60 -6.37
CA LYS A 3 -19.24 9.08 -5.00
C LYS A 3 -18.68 7.66 -4.83
N LEU A 4 -18.90 6.78 -5.81
CA LEU A 4 -18.39 5.41 -5.78
C LEU A 4 -16.86 5.37 -5.73
N LYS A 5 -16.16 6.21 -6.52
CA LYS A 5 -14.70 6.31 -6.48
C LYS A 5 -14.21 6.65 -5.07
N ILE A 6 -14.80 7.66 -4.43
CA ILE A 6 -14.43 8.09 -3.08
C ILE A 6 -14.64 6.95 -2.06
N ILE A 7 -15.75 6.22 -2.17
CA ILE A 7 -16.02 5.08 -1.28
C ILE A 7 -14.96 4.00 -1.46
N ILE A 8 -14.63 3.63 -2.70
CA ILE A 8 -13.59 2.63 -2.99
C ILE A 8 -12.23 3.10 -2.47
N ASP A 9 -11.86 4.37 -2.67
CA ASP A 9 -10.60 4.93 -2.18
C ASP A 9 -10.49 4.87 -0.65
N ILE A 10 -11.59 5.19 0.05
CA ILE A 10 -11.67 5.09 1.53
C ILE A 10 -11.56 3.63 1.98
N LEU A 11 -12.27 2.71 1.33
CA LEU A 11 -12.22 1.28 1.68
C LEU A 11 -10.81 0.71 1.46
N LEU A 12 -10.18 1.03 0.33
CA LEU A 12 -8.79 0.65 0.06
C LEU A 12 -7.84 1.13 1.16
N PHE A 13 -7.97 2.39 1.57
CA PHE A 13 -7.16 2.96 2.65
C PHE A 13 -7.38 2.23 3.98
N ILE A 14 -8.64 2.05 4.41
CA ILE A 14 -8.99 1.40 5.68
C ILE A 14 -8.49 -0.05 5.69
N ILE A 15 -8.75 -0.83 4.64
CA ILE A 15 -8.35 -2.23 4.56
C ILE A 15 -6.82 -2.36 4.54
N THR A 16 -6.11 -1.49 3.81
CA THR A 16 -4.64 -1.51 3.81
C THR A 16 -4.08 -1.28 5.21
N ILE A 17 -4.62 -0.32 5.98
CA ILE A 17 -4.21 -0.08 7.37
C ILE A 17 -4.54 -1.28 8.28
N ALA A 18 -5.73 -1.88 8.11
CA ALA A 18 -6.13 -3.06 8.90
C ALA A 18 -5.20 -4.25 8.64
N LEU A 19 -4.87 -4.54 7.38
CA LEU A 19 -3.97 -5.63 6.98
C LEU A 19 -2.57 -5.52 7.59
N PHE A 20 -2.12 -4.31 7.88
CA PHE A 20 -0.82 -4.11 8.50
C PHE A 20 -0.77 -4.62 9.94
N ASN A 21 -1.91 -4.74 10.61
CA ASN A 21 -1.98 -5.09 12.02
C ASN A 21 -2.49 -6.52 12.24
N ILE A 22 -1.77 -7.50 11.69
CA ILE A 22 -2.14 -8.93 11.75
C ILE A 22 -2.35 -9.41 13.20
N GLY A 23 -1.60 -8.86 14.16
CA GLY A 23 -1.75 -9.20 15.58
C GLY A 23 -3.12 -8.83 16.16
N LEU A 24 -3.81 -7.85 15.57
CA LEU A 24 -5.17 -7.46 16.00
C LEU A 24 -6.26 -8.25 15.27
N ILE A 25 -6.07 -8.57 14.00
CA ILE A 25 -7.12 -9.18 13.16
C ILE A 25 -6.99 -10.69 13.04
N GLY A 26 -5.81 -11.27 13.31
CA GLY A 26 -5.53 -12.69 13.14
C GLY A 26 -5.34 -13.12 11.68
N ASN A 27 -4.82 -14.33 11.48
CA ASN A 27 -4.43 -14.84 10.15
C ASN A 27 -5.62 -14.95 9.19
N LEU A 28 -6.70 -15.60 9.61
CA LEU A 28 -7.89 -15.79 8.76
C LEU A 28 -8.45 -14.47 8.24
N MET A 29 -8.61 -13.46 9.12
CA MET A 29 -9.12 -12.16 8.71
C MET A 29 -8.11 -11.41 7.83
N HIS A 30 -6.81 -11.56 8.06
CA HIS A 30 -5.78 -11.00 7.20
C HIS A 30 -5.88 -11.57 5.77
N GLU A 31 -6.05 -12.89 5.62
CA GLU A 31 -6.21 -13.53 4.32
C GLU A 31 -7.49 -13.08 3.60
N ILE A 32 -8.63 -13.06 4.31
CA ILE A 32 -9.92 -12.58 3.75
C ILE A 32 -9.84 -11.13 3.30
N LEU A 33 -9.29 -10.25 4.15
CA LEU A 33 -9.14 -8.84 3.82
C LEU A 33 -8.12 -8.61 2.69
N GLY A 34 -7.10 -9.46 2.58
CA GLY A 34 -6.15 -9.45 1.46
C GLY A 34 -6.85 -9.73 0.12
N ILE A 35 -7.75 -10.71 0.08
CA ILE A 35 -8.58 -11.01 -1.11
C ILE A 35 -9.51 -9.82 -1.42
N ALA A 36 -10.18 -9.28 -0.39
CA ALA A 36 -11.05 -8.12 -0.55
C ALA A 36 -10.28 -6.91 -1.09
N LEU A 37 -9.05 -6.68 -0.61
CA LEU A 37 -8.16 -5.65 -1.11
C LEU A 37 -7.85 -5.86 -2.61
N ALA A 38 -7.52 -7.09 -3.02
CA ALA A 38 -7.25 -7.42 -4.41
C ALA A 38 -8.44 -7.07 -5.33
N ILE A 39 -9.64 -7.45 -4.93
CA ILE A 39 -10.88 -7.13 -5.68
C ILE A 39 -11.09 -5.62 -5.76
N LEU A 40 -10.91 -4.90 -4.65
CA LEU A 40 -11.09 -3.44 -4.60
C LEU A 40 -10.06 -2.71 -5.46
N ILE A 41 -8.80 -3.19 -5.53
CA ILE A 41 -7.77 -2.64 -6.42
C ILE A 41 -8.19 -2.79 -7.88
N ILE A 42 -8.71 -3.95 -8.28
CA ILE A 42 -9.21 -4.17 -9.64
C ILE A 42 -10.33 -3.18 -9.96
N ILE A 43 -11.31 -3.04 -9.05
CA ILE A 43 -12.41 -2.08 -9.21
C ILE A 43 -11.89 -0.65 -9.30
N HIS A 44 -10.93 -0.26 -8.45
CA HIS A 44 -10.31 1.07 -8.47
C HIS A 44 -9.65 1.36 -9.82
N ILE A 45 -8.87 0.40 -10.36
CA ILE A 45 -8.23 0.53 -11.66
C ILE A 45 -9.27 0.66 -12.78
N LEU A 46 -10.31 -0.17 -12.78
CA LEU A 46 -11.38 -0.12 -13.77
C LEU A 46 -12.13 1.23 -13.75
N LEU A 47 -12.44 1.75 -12.57
CA LEU A 47 -13.08 3.05 -12.41
C LEU A 47 -12.20 4.22 -12.89
N ASN A 48 -10.88 4.06 -12.88
CA ASN A 48 -9.92 5.07 -13.30
C ASN A 48 -9.31 4.79 -14.67
N PHE A 49 -9.70 3.70 -15.35
CA PHE A 49 -9.10 3.23 -16.60
C PHE A 49 -9.06 4.29 -17.71
N LYS A 50 -10.13 5.10 -17.85
CA LYS A 50 -10.16 6.20 -18.83
C LYS A 50 -9.05 7.23 -18.57
N LEU A 51 -8.82 7.58 -17.32
CA LEU A 51 -7.77 8.52 -16.91
C LEU A 51 -6.38 7.93 -17.17
N ILE A 52 -6.17 6.67 -16.78
CA ILE A 52 -4.92 5.94 -16.99
C ILE A 52 -4.59 5.93 -18.49
N LYS A 53 -5.52 5.48 -19.33
CA LYS A 53 -5.36 5.44 -20.79
C LYS A 53 -5.02 6.81 -21.39
N GLN A 54 -5.67 7.88 -20.91
CA GLN A 54 -5.43 9.24 -21.38
C GLN A 54 -4.01 9.71 -21.01
N VAL A 55 -3.57 9.47 -19.77
CA VAL A 55 -2.22 9.87 -19.31
C VAL A 55 -1.15 9.07 -20.05
N THR A 56 -1.33 7.74 -20.19
CA THR A 56 -0.41 6.88 -20.96
C THR A 56 -0.23 7.39 -22.38
N LYS A 57 -1.35 7.65 -23.09
CA LYS A 57 -1.30 8.13 -24.49
C LYS A 57 -0.59 9.48 -24.65
N ASN A 58 -0.76 10.37 -23.66
CA ASN A 58 -0.23 11.73 -23.71
C ASN A 58 0.95 11.96 -22.76
N PHE A 59 1.62 10.90 -22.29
CA PHE A 59 2.63 10.97 -21.25
C PHE A 59 3.72 12.02 -21.53
N LYS A 60 4.23 12.09 -22.75
CA LYS A 60 5.26 13.06 -23.15
C LYS A 60 4.79 14.52 -23.00
N LYS A 61 3.50 14.79 -23.24
CA LYS A 61 2.88 16.14 -23.23
C LYS A 61 2.34 16.54 -21.87
N THR A 62 2.26 15.63 -20.89
CA THR A 62 1.75 15.93 -19.55
C THR A 62 2.79 16.71 -18.75
N ASN A 63 2.32 17.52 -17.77
CA ASN A 63 3.21 18.24 -16.86
C ASN A 63 3.96 17.29 -15.92
N THR A 64 5.07 17.76 -15.36
CA THR A 64 5.96 16.97 -14.47
C THR A 64 5.21 16.37 -13.28
N LYS A 65 4.32 17.12 -12.62
CA LYS A 65 3.53 16.62 -11.49
C LYS A 65 2.70 15.40 -11.89
N THR A 66 1.98 15.44 -13.02
CA THR A 66 1.18 14.32 -13.51
C THR A 66 2.05 13.12 -13.91
N LYS A 67 3.24 13.35 -14.45
CA LYS A 67 4.20 12.26 -14.75
C LYS A 67 4.64 11.55 -13.47
N ILE A 68 5.02 12.31 -12.45
CA ILE A 68 5.43 11.75 -11.14
C ILE A 68 4.27 10.93 -10.54
N MET A 69 3.06 11.49 -10.50
CA MET A 69 1.88 10.79 -9.99
C MET A 69 1.65 9.48 -10.74
N TYR A 70 1.73 9.48 -12.06
CA TYR A 70 1.54 8.30 -12.89
C TYR A 70 2.61 7.23 -12.64
N ILE A 71 3.88 7.62 -12.46
CA ILE A 71 4.96 6.68 -12.13
C ILE A 71 4.74 6.06 -10.76
N ILE A 72 4.33 6.85 -9.76
CA ILE A 72 4.00 6.35 -8.42
C ILE A 72 2.79 5.41 -8.47
N ASP A 73 1.78 5.70 -9.29
CA ASP A 73 0.60 4.84 -9.48
C ASP A 73 0.98 3.47 -10.06
N ILE A 74 1.92 3.43 -11.02
CA ILE A 74 2.45 2.17 -11.56
C ILE A 74 3.27 1.43 -10.50
N LEU A 75 4.14 2.13 -9.79
CA LEU A 75 4.98 1.54 -8.74
C LEU A 75 4.14 0.89 -7.65
N ILE A 76 3.13 1.60 -7.15
CA ILE A 76 2.23 1.08 -6.12
C ILE A 76 1.46 -0.14 -6.62
N MET A 77 1.02 -0.15 -7.87
CA MET A 77 0.34 -1.29 -8.49
C MET A 77 1.24 -2.52 -8.51
N ILE A 78 2.51 -2.38 -8.90
CA ILE A 78 3.49 -3.48 -8.93
C ILE A 78 3.73 -4.02 -7.51
N ILE A 79 3.92 -3.14 -6.54
CA ILE A 79 4.16 -3.51 -5.13
C ILE A 79 2.95 -4.28 -4.57
N TYR A 80 1.72 -3.76 -4.75
CA TYR A 80 0.52 -4.46 -4.28
C TYR A 80 0.33 -5.80 -4.96
N LEU A 81 0.56 -5.88 -6.28
CA LEU A 81 0.45 -7.15 -7.01
C LEU A 81 1.43 -8.19 -6.45
N GLY A 82 2.70 -7.81 -6.24
CA GLY A 82 3.70 -8.69 -5.63
C GLY A 82 3.30 -9.11 -4.21
N THR A 83 2.83 -8.16 -3.38
CA THR A 83 2.37 -8.45 -2.01
C THR A 83 1.22 -9.45 -2.01
N ILE A 84 0.22 -9.26 -2.88
CA ILE A 84 -0.96 -10.13 -3.00
C ILE A 84 -0.56 -11.52 -3.47
N ILE A 85 0.29 -11.62 -4.51
CA ILE A 85 0.75 -12.93 -5.03
C ILE A 85 1.50 -13.69 -3.93
N CYS A 86 2.47 -13.08 -3.26
CA CYS A 86 3.19 -13.72 -2.16
C CYS A 86 2.23 -14.09 -1.02
N GLY A 87 1.28 -13.21 -0.67
CA GLY A 87 0.27 -13.47 0.36
C GLY A 87 -0.60 -14.69 0.04
N ILE A 88 -1.07 -14.83 -1.19
CA ILE A 88 -1.86 -15.99 -1.62
C ILE A 88 -1.02 -17.29 -1.52
N LEU A 89 0.25 -17.24 -1.93
CA LEU A 89 1.12 -18.43 -1.91
C LEU A 89 1.44 -18.91 -0.50
N ILE A 90 1.52 -18.00 0.48
CA ILE A 90 1.79 -18.36 1.89
C ILE A 90 0.51 -18.53 2.72
N ALA A 91 -0.67 -18.26 2.16
CA ALA A 91 -1.94 -18.38 2.85
C ALA A 91 -2.26 -19.84 3.19
N ASN A 92 -2.63 -20.10 4.43
CA ASN A 92 -2.94 -21.43 4.94
C ASN A 92 -4.40 -21.61 5.35
N GLU A 93 -5.08 -20.53 5.75
CA GLU A 93 -6.43 -20.58 6.27
C GLU A 93 -7.48 -20.67 5.15
N VAL A 94 -7.27 -19.91 4.06
CA VAL A 94 -8.22 -19.84 2.94
C VAL A 94 -7.78 -20.73 1.77
N PHE A 95 -6.50 -20.72 1.39
CA PHE A 95 -6.03 -21.40 0.17
C PHE A 95 -5.27 -22.69 0.42
N ASN A 96 -4.68 -22.88 1.59
CA ASN A 96 -3.95 -24.09 1.99
C ASN A 96 -2.88 -24.58 0.99
N PHE A 97 -2.11 -23.65 0.41
CA PHE A 97 -1.06 -23.99 -0.57
C PHE A 97 0.20 -24.59 0.05
N HIS A 98 0.29 -24.70 1.38
CA HIS A 98 1.42 -25.25 2.13
C HIS A 98 2.80 -24.64 1.82
N MET A 99 2.86 -23.45 1.22
CA MET A 99 4.11 -22.75 0.93
C MET A 99 4.54 -21.78 2.05
N SER A 100 3.83 -21.78 3.17
CA SER A 100 4.11 -20.91 4.33
C SER A 100 5.46 -21.19 4.99
N SER A 101 6.04 -22.36 4.78
CA SER A 101 7.38 -22.73 5.24
C SER A 101 8.51 -22.08 4.42
N SER A 102 8.20 -21.46 3.28
CA SER A 102 9.19 -20.74 2.48
C SER A 102 9.55 -19.41 3.10
N LEU A 103 10.67 -19.35 3.82
CA LEU A 103 11.19 -18.12 4.45
C LEU A 103 11.32 -16.97 3.43
N GLY A 104 11.78 -17.26 2.22
CA GLY A 104 11.93 -16.27 1.16
C GLY A 104 10.60 -15.63 0.76
N LEU A 105 9.51 -16.38 0.62
CA LEU A 105 8.19 -15.87 0.30
C LEU A 105 7.63 -15.03 1.45
N VAL A 106 7.76 -15.48 2.69
CA VAL A 106 7.32 -14.73 3.88
C VAL A 106 8.04 -13.40 3.99
N LEU A 107 9.37 -13.38 3.85
CA LEU A 107 10.16 -12.16 3.87
C LEU A 107 9.78 -11.22 2.73
N THR A 108 9.60 -11.74 1.53
CA THR A 108 9.18 -10.93 0.38
C THR A 108 7.81 -10.28 0.62
N HIS A 109 6.85 -11.05 1.15
CA HIS A 109 5.53 -10.51 1.52
C HIS A 109 5.64 -9.40 2.57
N LEU A 110 6.44 -9.60 3.62
CA LEU A 110 6.66 -8.61 4.67
C LEU A 110 7.30 -7.32 4.13
N ILE A 111 8.31 -7.44 3.28
CA ILE A 111 9.00 -6.28 2.70
C ILE A 111 8.05 -5.52 1.77
N LEU A 112 7.39 -6.23 0.84
CA LEU A 112 6.46 -5.61 -0.11
C LEU A 112 5.24 -4.99 0.61
N GLY A 113 4.72 -5.64 1.66
CA GLY A 113 3.63 -5.08 2.46
C GLY A 113 4.00 -3.75 3.14
N ARG A 114 5.22 -3.65 3.67
CA ARG A 114 5.74 -2.38 4.24
C ARG A 114 5.92 -1.31 3.17
N LEU A 115 6.49 -1.68 2.01
CA LEU A 115 6.62 -0.76 0.88
C LEU A 115 5.25 -0.31 0.35
N ALA A 116 4.25 -1.19 0.34
CA ALA A 116 2.88 -0.87 -0.07
C ALA A 116 2.28 0.27 0.78
N ILE A 117 2.46 0.23 2.09
CA ILE A 117 1.98 1.30 2.98
C ILE A 117 2.72 2.61 2.74
N ILE A 118 4.05 2.59 2.67
CA ILE A 118 4.84 3.80 2.43
C ILE A 118 4.43 4.44 1.10
N THR A 119 4.35 3.63 0.03
CA THR A 119 3.96 4.12 -1.30
C THR A 119 2.51 4.59 -1.35
N MET A 120 1.60 3.94 -0.61
CA MET A 120 0.20 4.41 -0.45
C MET A 120 0.15 5.80 0.21
N PHE A 121 0.92 6.03 1.27
CA PHE A 121 0.98 7.36 1.87
C PHE A 121 1.59 8.38 0.92
N ILE A 122 2.65 8.06 0.18
CA ILE A 122 3.21 8.95 -0.84
C ILE A 122 2.13 9.28 -1.90
N HIS A 123 1.42 8.27 -2.41
CA HIS A 123 0.33 8.44 -3.37
C HIS A 123 -0.77 9.38 -2.82
N LEU A 124 -1.22 9.14 -1.58
CA LEU A 124 -2.21 9.99 -0.93
C LEU A 124 -1.71 11.44 -0.81
N GLY A 125 -0.44 11.65 -0.43
CA GLY A 125 0.18 12.97 -0.33
C GLY A 125 0.17 13.75 -1.65
N LEU A 126 0.46 13.08 -2.76
CA LEU A 126 0.41 13.68 -4.09
C LEU A 126 -1.02 14.10 -4.50
N HIS A 127 -2.04 13.50 -3.89
CA HIS A 127 -3.44 13.83 -4.13
C HIS A 127 -4.05 14.80 -3.11
N LEU A 128 -3.34 15.23 -2.06
CA LEU A 128 -3.84 16.13 -1.02
C LEU A 128 -4.41 17.45 -1.59
N ASP A 129 -3.75 18.03 -2.60
CA ASP A 129 -4.28 19.25 -3.27
C ASP A 129 -5.70 19.04 -3.81
N ARG A 130 -5.99 17.85 -4.32
CA ARG A 130 -7.32 17.52 -4.87
C ARG A 130 -8.34 17.36 -3.75
N ILE A 131 -7.93 16.77 -2.63
CA ILE A 131 -8.76 16.55 -1.45
C ILE A 131 -9.10 17.90 -0.81
N PHE A 132 -8.09 18.77 -0.65
CA PHE A 132 -8.25 20.06 0.01
C PHE A 132 -8.57 21.23 -0.95
N LYS A 133 -8.98 20.94 -2.21
CA LYS A 133 -9.31 21.97 -3.21
C LYS A 133 -10.34 23.00 -2.70
N LYS A 134 -11.26 22.61 -1.82
CA LYS A 134 -12.31 23.47 -1.27
C LYS A 134 -11.87 24.27 -0.04
N VAL A 135 -10.73 23.95 0.55
CA VAL A 135 -10.21 24.66 1.72
C VAL A 135 -9.58 25.96 1.27
N LYS A 136 -10.14 27.09 1.69
CA LYS A 136 -9.66 28.43 1.30
C LYS A 136 -8.51 28.96 2.14
N ASN A 137 -8.36 28.47 3.37
CA ASN A 137 -7.33 28.96 4.29
C ASN A 137 -5.97 28.33 3.97
N GLU A 138 -5.08 29.10 3.38
CA GLU A 138 -3.73 28.63 2.98
C GLU A 138 -2.83 28.29 4.16
N LYS A 139 -2.97 28.97 5.33
CA LYS A 139 -2.24 28.63 6.55
C LYS A 139 -2.65 27.23 7.05
N PHE A 140 -3.95 26.95 7.03
CA PHE A 140 -4.50 25.67 7.42
C PHE A 140 -4.04 24.55 6.47
N LYS A 141 -4.03 24.77 5.15
CA LYS A 141 -3.47 23.82 4.18
C LYS A 141 -2.01 23.51 4.48
N LYS A 142 -1.18 24.54 4.66
CA LYS A 142 0.25 24.35 4.99
C LYS A 142 0.45 23.52 6.25
N ALA A 143 -0.33 23.81 7.31
CA ALA A 143 -0.27 23.03 8.54
C ALA A 143 -0.59 21.55 8.30
N ILE A 144 -1.64 21.23 7.52
CA ILE A 144 -1.98 19.85 7.15
C ILE A 144 -0.83 19.18 6.39
N TYR A 145 -0.21 19.86 5.42
CA TYR A 145 0.93 19.29 4.69
C TYR A 145 2.10 18.99 5.59
N ILE A 146 2.41 19.87 6.54
CA ILE A 146 3.49 19.66 7.51
C ILE A 146 3.19 18.44 8.38
N ILE A 147 1.99 18.37 8.98
CA ILE A 147 1.55 17.22 9.78
C ILE A 147 1.62 15.94 8.95
N TYR A 148 1.16 15.97 7.71
CA TYR A 148 1.20 14.82 6.81
C TYR A 148 2.63 14.33 6.55
N ILE A 149 3.58 15.24 6.30
CA ILE A 149 5.00 14.91 6.12
C ILE A 149 5.57 14.22 7.36
N PHE A 150 5.27 14.75 8.57
CA PHE A 150 5.69 14.12 9.82
C PHE A 150 5.12 12.71 10.00
N ILE A 151 3.85 12.50 9.64
CA ILE A 151 3.23 11.17 9.67
C ILE A 151 3.95 10.21 8.72
N VAL A 152 4.24 10.62 7.48
CA VAL A 152 4.95 9.78 6.49
C VAL A 152 6.36 9.45 6.97
N ILE A 153 7.09 10.42 7.51
CA ILE A 153 8.43 10.20 8.07
C ILE A 153 8.35 9.21 9.25
N GLY A 154 7.42 9.43 10.18
CA GLY A 154 7.23 8.54 11.34
C GLY A 154 6.93 7.10 10.94
N ILE A 155 6.02 6.90 9.97
CA ILE A 155 5.71 5.58 9.41
C ILE A 155 6.95 4.96 8.78
N THR A 156 7.70 5.71 7.98
CA THR A 156 8.90 5.22 7.30
C THR A 156 9.97 4.78 8.31
N VAL A 157 10.24 5.60 9.33
CA VAL A 157 11.18 5.27 10.41
C VAL A 157 10.74 4.03 11.19
N TYR A 158 9.45 3.95 11.54
CA TYR A 158 8.89 2.78 12.21
C TYR A 158 9.07 1.51 11.38
N PHE A 159 8.87 1.56 10.06
CA PHE A 159 9.05 0.40 9.18
C PHE A 159 10.52 -0.01 9.04
N ILE A 160 11.43 0.94 8.93
CA ILE A 160 12.87 0.63 8.93
C ILE A 160 13.25 -0.08 10.24
N TYR A 161 12.80 0.46 11.38
CA TYR A 161 13.04 -0.14 12.69
C TYR A 161 12.49 -1.57 12.78
N THR A 162 11.22 -1.79 12.42
CA THR A 162 10.59 -3.12 12.48
C THR A 162 11.22 -4.10 11.49
N LEU A 163 11.69 -3.63 10.33
CA LEU A 163 12.37 -4.45 9.34
C LEU A 163 13.72 -4.95 9.89
N THR A 164 14.54 -4.05 10.43
CA THR A 164 15.83 -4.40 11.02
C THR A 164 15.67 -5.38 12.19
N HIS A 165 14.67 -5.18 13.03
CA HIS A 165 14.39 -6.09 14.14
C HIS A 165 13.93 -7.49 13.66
N SER A 166 13.13 -7.55 12.60
CA SER A 166 12.72 -8.82 11.98
C SER A 166 13.90 -9.58 11.41
N PHE A 167 14.84 -8.91 10.75
CA PHE A 167 16.07 -9.55 10.25
C PHE A 167 16.97 -10.06 11.36
N GLN A 168 17.13 -9.33 12.45
CA GLN A 168 17.90 -9.78 13.63
C GLN A 168 17.29 -11.03 14.24
N TRP A 169 15.98 -11.09 14.39
CA TRP A 169 15.27 -12.26 14.91
C TRP A 169 15.45 -13.48 14.01
N LEU A 170 15.32 -13.31 12.69
CA LEU A 170 15.52 -14.39 11.71
C LEU A 170 16.97 -14.90 11.72
N TYR A 171 17.94 -14.00 11.77
CA TYR A 171 19.36 -14.38 11.88
C TYR A 171 19.65 -15.15 13.17
N ALA A 172 19.08 -14.75 14.29
CA ALA A 172 19.20 -15.45 15.56
C ALA A 172 18.56 -16.84 15.53
N PHE A 173 17.40 -16.97 14.88
CA PHE A 173 16.69 -18.23 14.70
C PHE A 173 17.46 -19.22 13.82
N GLU A 174 18.03 -18.75 12.70
CA GLU A 174 18.82 -19.58 11.77
C GLU A 174 20.13 -20.08 12.40
N ASN A 175 20.72 -19.29 13.30
CA ASN A 175 21.97 -19.64 13.99
C ASN A 175 21.74 -20.31 15.37
N SER A 176 20.52 -20.45 15.85
CA SER A 176 20.20 -21.29 16.97
C SER A 176 20.21 -22.74 16.49
N ASN A 177 21.39 -23.38 16.58
CA ASN A 177 21.55 -24.83 16.32
C ASN A 177 20.56 -25.60 17.19
N TRP A 178 19.54 -26.17 16.56
CA TRP A 178 18.68 -27.21 17.10
C TRP A 178 19.33 -28.57 16.84
#